data_857e77b8b4bd1ea6ba4edaed59ea7b2d
#
_entry.id   857e77b8b4bd1ea6ba4edaed59ea7b2d
#
_cell.length_a   1.000
_cell.length_b   1.000
_cell.length_c   1.000
_cell.angle_alpha   90.00
_cell.angle_beta   90.00
_cell.angle_gamma   90.00
#
_symmetry.space_group_name_H-M   'P 1'
#
loop_
_entity.id
_entity.type
_entity.pdbx_description
1 polymer ?
#
loop_
_entity_poly.entity_id
_entity_poly.type
_entity_poly.pdbx_seq_one_letter_code
_entity_poly.pdbx_strand_id
1 'polypeptide(L)'
;MKDIINTRCGWAGTDELYIKYHDEEWGRLVTDDKTLFEFLVLESAQAGLAWITILRKREGYKKAFHHFDVEQVARMTSEDIEQLMQFDGIIRNRLKIKSTITNAKLFLTIQKEFGSFYNYILSFFPDKKPIINKFKSLSEIPVSSPESDAMSKDMKKR
;
A
#
# COMPACT_ATOMS: atom_id res chain seq x y z
N MET A 1 6.63 -32.47 18.23
CA MET A 1 6.18 -31.37 17.31
C MET A 1 7.40 -30.92 16.54
N LYS A 2 7.42 -31.06 15.22
CA LYS A 2 8.52 -30.51 14.40
C LYS A 2 8.36 -28.99 14.42
N ASP A 3 9.29 -28.27 15.02
CA ASP A 3 9.41 -26.85 14.90
C ASP A 3 9.52 -26.51 13.40
N ILE A 4 8.49 -25.92 12.85
CA ILE A 4 8.55 -25.35 11.51
C ILE A 4 9.48 -24.16 11.65
N ILE A 5 10.74 -24.33 11.30
CA ILE A 5 11.70 -23.24 11.18
C ILE A 5 11.14 -22.34 10.07
N ASN A 6 10.45 -21.28 10.49
CA ASN A 6 9.91 -20.30 9.57
C ASN A 6 11.09 -19.53 8.99
N THR A 7 11.54 -19.92 7.79
CA THR A 7 12.66 -19.29 7.11
C THR A 7 12.19 -17.92 6.63
N ARG A 8 12.56 -16.85 7.35
CA ARG A 8 12.23 -15.48 6.99
C ARG A 8 13.23 -14.89 6.00
N CYS A 9 12.74 -13.97 5.18
CA CYS A 9 13.61 -13.16 4.36
C CYS A 9 14.54 -12.30 5.22
N GLY A 10 15.82 -12.16 4.81
CA GLY A 10 16.83 -11.44 5.60
C GLY A 10 16.47 -9.97 5.90
N TRP A 11 15.64 -9.34 5.06
CA TRP A 11 15.21 -7.96 5.28
C TRP A 11 14.26 -7.79 6.49
N ALA A 12 13.57 -8.86 6.93
CA ALA A 12 12.69 -8.81 8.11
C ALA A 12 13.47 -8.55 9.41
N GLY A 13 14.76 -8.89 9.43
CA GLY A 13 15.65 -8.62 10.58
C GLY A 13 15.15 -9.21 11.89
N THR A 14 15.31 -8.45 12.98
CA THR A 14 14.93 -8.83 14.34
C THR A 14 13.85 -7.93 14.96
N ASP A 15 13.37 -6.92 14.24
CA ASP A 15 12.30 -6.03 14.72
C ASP A 15 10.96 -6.77 14.72
N GLU A 16 10.30 -6.86 15.87
CA GLU A 16 9.06 -7.64 16.04
C GLU A 16 7.93 -7.15 15.11
N LEU A 17 7.81 -5.85 14.89
CA LEU A 17 6.82 -5.28 13.99
C LEU A 17 7.08 -5.67 12.53
N TYR A 18 8.37 -5.68 12.14
CA TYR A 18 8.77 -6.07 10.80
C TYR A 18 8.60 -7.57 10.56
N ILE A 19 8.92 -8.40 11.57
CA ILE A 19 8.69 -9.84 11.55
C ILE A 19 7.18 -10.13 11.40
N LYS A 20 6.34 -9.45 12.18
CA LYS A 20 4.90 -9.62 12.11
C LYS A 20 4.35 -9.27 10.73
N TYR A 21 4.77 -8.15 10.16
CA TYR A 21 4.40 -7.76 8.80
C TYR A 21 4.81 -8.82 7.77
N HIS A 22 6.06 -9.32 7.85
CA HIS A 22 6.56 -10.37 6.97
C HIS A 22 5.72 -11.66 7.05
N ASP A 23 5.41 -12.10 8.26
CA ASP A 23 4.77 -13.40 8.47
C ASP A 23 3.25 -13.37 8.20
N GLU A 24 2.60 -12.23 8.41
CA GLU A 24 1.14 -12.11 8.36
C GLU A 24 0.61 -11.40 7.11
N GLU A 25 1.38 -10.49 6.51
CA GLU A 25 0.88 -9.60 5.45
C GLU A 25 1.67 -9.70 4.14
N TRP A 26 3.02 -9.71 4.22
CA TRP A 26 3.85 -9.68 3.02
C TRP A 26 3.65 -10.91 2.14
N GLY A 27 3.44 -10.68 0.82
CA GLY A 27 3.21 -11.76 -0.14
C GLY A 27 1.85 -12.45 -0.03
N ARG A 28 0.92 -11.93 0.78
CA ARG A 28 -0.44 -12.45 0.88
C ARG A 28 -1.39 -11.67 -0.04
N LEU A 29 -2.30 -12.39 -0.66
CA LEU A 29 -3.30 -11.78 -1.53
C LEU A 29 -4.28 -10.94 -0.73
N VAL A 30 -4.43 -9.67 -1.11
CA VAL A 30 -5.44 -8.74 -0.59
C VAL A 30 -6.46 -8.47 -1.70
N THR A 31 -7.73 -8.63 -1.38
CA THR A 31 -8.86 -8.41 -2.31
C THR A 31 -9.82 -7.33 -1.83
N ASP A 32 -9.69 -6.92 -0.59
CA ASP A 32 -10.52 -5.90 0.04
C ASP A 32 -10.01 -4.49 -0.33
N ASP A 33 -10.87 -3.70 -0.94
CA ASP A 33 -10.54 -2.37 -1.45
C ASP A 33 -10.08 -1.39 -0.35
N LYS A 34 -10.60 -1.52 0.87
CA LYS A 34 -10.16 -0.67 1.99
C LYS A 34 -8.71 -0.97 2.36
N THR A 35 -8.34 -2.23 2.46
CA THR A 35 -6.97 -2.65 2.72
C THR A 35 -6.05 -2.32 1.54
N LEU A 36 -6.52 -2.44 0.30
CA LEU A 36 -5.77 -1.99 -0.88
C LEU A 36 -5.52 -0.48 -0.87
N PHE A 37 -6.49 0.32 -0.44
CA PHE A 37 -6.30 1.76 -0.29
C PHE A 37 -5.33 2.09 0.86
N GLU A 38 -5.41 1.38 1.98
CA GLU A 38 -4.43 1.50 3.07
C GLU A 38 -3.02 1.30 2.56
N PHE A 39 -2.74 0.20 1.84
CA PHE A 39 -1.41 -0.05 1.27
C PHE A 39 -1.01 1.00 0.24
N LEU A 40 -1.91 1.44 -0.62
CA LEU A 40 -1.63 2.52 -1.58
C LEU A 40 -1.15 3.80 -0.87
N VAL A 41 -1.78 4.17 0.24
CA VAL A 41 -1.39 5.32 1.06
C VAL A 41 -0.04 5.10 1.72
N LEU A 42 0.16 3.95 2.37
CA LEU A 42 1.38 3.66 3.12
C LEU A 42 2.60 3.52 2.21
N GLU A 43 2.47 2.83 1.08
CA GLU A 43 3.56 2.67 0.11
C GLU A 43 3.88 3.99 -0.60
N SER A 44 2.89 4.82 -0.91
CA SER A 44 3.13 6.17 -1.42
C SER A 44 3.87 7.04 -0.39
N ALA A 45 3.54 6.89 0.88
CA ALA A 45 4.21 7.59 1.97
C ALA A 45 5.65 7.12 2.18
N GLN A 46 5.98 5.88 1.81
CA GLN A 46 7.32 5.32 1.93
C GLN A 46 8.34 5.99 1.02
N ALA A 47 7.96 6.61 -0.08
CA ALA A 47 8.91 7.16 -1.05
C ALA A 47 10.05 7.94 -0.36
N GLY A 48 11.29 7.46 -0.55
CA GLY A 48 12.49 8.01 0.08
C GLY A 48 12.72 7.59 1.54
N LEU A 49 11.94 6.65 2.08
CA LEU A 49 12.03 6.18 3.47
C LEU A 49 12.11 4.65 3.54
N ALA A 50 12.57 4.13 4.68
CA ALA A 50 12.51 2.69 4.95
C ALA A 50 11.08 2.27 5.31
N TRP A 51 10.66 1.07 4.86
CA TRP A 51 9.32 0.55 5.12
C TRP A 51 8.98 0.45 6.62
N ILE A 52 9.95 0.04 7.45
CA ILE A 52 9.75 -0.01 8.90
C ILE A 52 9.37 1.35 9.50
N THR A 53 9.83 2.45 8.93
CA THR A 53 9.46 3.82 9.36
C THR A 53 7.97 4.06 9.16
N ILE A 54 7.42 3.58 8.05
CA ILE A 54 6.00 3.68 7.75
C ILE A 54 5.18 2.73 8.61
N LEU A 55 5.63 1.49 8.79
CA LEU A 55 4.96 0.53 9.68
C LEU A 55 4.81 1.07 11.12
N ARG A 56 5.83 1.71 11.65
CA ARG A 56 5.78 2.34 12.98
C ARG A 56 4.78 3.51 13.06
N LYS A 57 4.46 4.13 11.93
CA LYS A 57 3.47 5.22 11.83
C LYS A 57 2.11 4.77 11.33
N ARG A 58 1.91 3.47 11.05
CA ARG A 58 0.68 2.93 10.46
C ARG A 58 -0.58 3.31 11.23
N GLU A 59 -0.55 3.21 12.57
CA GLU A 59 -1.67 3.62 13.41
C GLU A 59 -1.92 5.14 13.37
N GLY A 60 -0.86 5.93 13.21
CA GLY A 60 -0.98 7.36 12.97
C GLY A 60 -1.67 7.67 11.63
N TYR A 61 -1.27 7.00 10.57
CA TYR A 61 -1.93 7.10 9.26
C TYR A 61 -3.39 6.69 9.32
N LYS A 62 -3.70 5.61 10.02
CA LYS A 62 -5.07 5.14 10.24
C LYS A 62 -5.94 6.20 10.91
N LYS A 63 -5.42 6.87 11.94
CA LYS A 63 -6.12 7.99 12.61
C LYS A 63 -6.24 9.21 11.71
N ALA A 64 -5.16 9.57 11.01
CA ALA A 64 -5.09 10.76 10.15
C ALA A 64 -6.03 10.68 8.94
N PHE A 65 -6.23 9.49 8.39
CA PHE A 65 -6.99 9.27 7.16
C PHE A 65 -8.25 8.41 7.38
N HIS A 66 -9.02 8.72 8.45
CA HIS A 66 -10.36 8.17 8.71
C HIS A 66 -10.43 6.64 8.62
N HIS A 67 -9.44 5.93 9.20
CA HIS A 67 -9.34 4.47 9.12
C HIS A 67 -9.33 3.94 7.68
N PHE A 68 -8.74 4.72 6.77
CA PHE A 68 -8.67 4.45 5.33
C PHE A 68 -10.04 4.31 4.65
N ASP A 69 -11.04 5.02 5.17
CA ASP A 69 -12.32 5.21 4.49
C ASP A 69 -12.12 6.16 3.30
N VAL A 70 -12.14 5.59 2.10
CA VAL A 70 -11.80 6.30 0.86
C VAL A 70 -12.72 7.51 0.63
N GLU A 71 -14.02 7.38 0.93
CA GLU A 71 -14.96 8.47 0.73
C GLU A 71 -14.70 9.64 1.68
N GLN A 72 -14.40 9.34 2.95
CA GLN A 72 -14.05 10.37 3.92
C GLN A 72 -12.74 11.06 3.56
N VAL A 73 -11.71 10.28 3.17
CA VAL A 73 -10.43 10.85 2.72
C VAL A 73 -10.60 11.72 1.48
N ALA A 74 -11.43 11.31 0.53
CA ALA A 74 -11.69 12.08 -0.70
C ALA A 74 -12.37 13.44 -0.43
N ARG A 75 -13.06 13.59 0.72
CA ARG A 75 -13.74 14.84 1.13
C ARG A 75 -12.86 15.76 1.98
N MET A 76 -11.65 15.32 2.36
CA MET A 76 -10.74 16.15 3.14
C MET A 76 -10.39 17.46 2.43
N THR A 77 -10.26 18.52 3.20
CA THR A 77 -10.11 19.89 2.76
C THR A 77 -8.67 20.42 2.90
N SER A 78 -8.44 21.67 2.53
CA SER A 78 -7.17 22.35 2.80
C SER A 78 -6.90 22.53 4.29
N GLU A 79 -7.93 22.75 5.09
CA GLU A 79 -7.84 22.87 6.54
C GLU A 79 -7.36 21.55 7.17
N ASP A 80 -7.86 20.40 6.69
CA ASP A 80 -7.41 19.09 7.13
C ASP A 80 -5.92 18.87 6.81
N ILE A 81 -5.45 19.33 5.64
CA ILE A 81 -4.04 19.25 5.28
C ILE A 81 -3.19 20.05 6.27
N GLU A 82 -3.61 21.27 6.65
CA GLU A 82 -2.88 22.09 7.62
C GLU A 82 -2.83 21.42 9.00
N GLN A 83 -3.93 20.81 9.44
CA GLN A 83 -3.96 20.04 10.70
C GLN A 83 -3.01 18.84 10.64
N LEU A 84 -3.02 18.09 9.55
CA LEU A 84 -2.14 16.93 9.37
C LEU A 84 -0.65 17.32 9.28
N MET A 85 -0.32 18.52 8.82
CA MET A 85 1.04 19.05 8.86
C MET A 85 1.56 19.28 10.29
N GLN A 86 0.67 19.36 11.29
CA GLN A 86 1.02 19.47 12.71
C GLN A 86 0.96 18.12 13.44
N PHE A 87 0.41 17.08 12.79
CA PHE A 87 0.24 15.77 13.41
C PHE A 87 1.51 14.91 13.27
N ASP A 88 2.14 14.54 14.37
CA ASP A 88 3.40 13.78 14.41
C ASP A 88 3.24 12.29 14.13
N GLY A 89 2.01 11.77 14.13
CA GLY A 89 1.69 10.37 13.83
C GLY A 89 1.97 9.94 12.38
N ILE A 90 2.20 10.89 11.47
CA ILE A 90 2.49 10.63 10.05
C ILE A 90 3.79 11.31 9.60
N ILE A 91 4.21 11.03 8.37
CA ILE A 91 5.25 11.81 7.70
C ILE A 91 4.66 13.17 7.31
N ARG A 92 5.08 14.24 7.99
CA ARG A 92 4.61 15.61 7.75
C ARG A 92 5.20 16.19 6.46
N ASN A 93 4.68 15.70 5.34
CA ASN A 93 5.03 16.16 4.01
C ASN A 93 3.75 16.55 3.27
N ARG A 94 3.59 17.83 2.95
CA ARG A 94 2.41 18.39 2.31
C ARG A 94 2.05 17.71 0.98
N LEU A 95 3.04 17.37 0.17
CA LEU A 95 2.80 16.69 -1.12
C LEU A 95 2.25 15.29 -0.90
N LYS A 96 2.81 14.52 0.06
CA LYS A 96 2.31 13.18 0.40
C LYS A 96 0.89 13.22 0.94
N ILE A 97 0.56 14.18 1.81
CA ILE A 97 -0.80 14.36 2.35
C ILE A 97 -1.77 14.73 1.22
N LYS A 98 -1.40 15.71 0.40
CA LYS A 98 -2.23 16.14 -0.74
C LYS A 98 -2.44 15.02 -1.76
N SER A 99 -1.40 14.25 -2.08
CA SER A 99 -1.52 13.12 -3.02
C SER A 99 -2.43 12.04 -2.48
N THR A 100 -2.43 11.77 -1.17
CA THR A 100 -3.36 10.81 -0.55
C THR A 100 -4.82 11.19 -0.82
N ILE A 101 -5.18 12.48 -0.64
CA ILE A 101 -6.53 12.98 -0.88
C ILE A 101 -6.89 12.91 -2.38
N THR A 102 -5.94 13.28 -3.25
CA THR A 102 -6.15 13.18 -4.70
C THR A 102 -6.33 11.73 -5.14
N ASN A 103 -5.50 10.83 -4.64
CA ASN A 103 -5.57 9.40 -4.94
C ASN A 103 -6.88 8.78 -4.42
N ALA A 104 -7.43 9.24 -3.29
CA ALA A 104 -8.74 8.79 -2.81
C ALA A 104 -9.86 9.12 -3.81
N LYS A 105 -9.86 10.32 -4.39
CA LYS A 105 -10.82 10.72 -5.42
C LYS A 105 -10.70 9.86 -6.69
N LEU A 106 -9.48 9.61 -7.13
CA LEU A 106 -9.21 8.74 -8.29
C LEU A 106 -9.55 7.28 -8.00
N PHE A 107 -9.30 6.81 -6.79
CA PHE A 107 -9.68 5.47 -6.34
C PHE A 107 -11.18 5.24 -6.46
N LEU A 108 -12.01 6.20 -6.01
CA LEU A 108 -13.47 6.15 -6.17
C LEU A 108 -13.89 6.13 -7.66
N THR A 109 -13.16 6.85 -8.52
CA THR A 109 -13.43 6.82 -9.97
C THR A 109 -13.13 5.45 -10.56
N ILE A 110 -12.00 4.83 -10.16
CA ILE A 110 -11.62 3.48 -10.56
C ILE A 110 -12.65 2.44 -10.08
N GLN A 111 -13.12 2.56 -8.83
CA GLN A 111 -14.17 1.66 -8.31
C GLN A 111 -15.46 1.73 -9.15
N LYS A 112 -15.85 2.93 -9.58
CA LYS A 112 -17.03 3.10 -10.47
C LYS A 112 -16.81 2.49 -11.85
N GLU A 113 -15.61 2.60 -12.40
CA GLU A 113 -15.27 2.11 -13.74
C GLU A 113 -15.12 0.58 -13.77
N PHE A 114 -14.45 -0.02 -12.76
CA PHE A 114 -14.10 -1.43 -12.74
C PHE A 114 -14.93 -2.29 -11.75
N GLY A 115 -15.81 -1.66 -10.96
CA GLY A 115 -16.58 -2.30 -9.89
C GLY A 115 -15.81 -2.42 -8.57
N SER A 116 -14.48 -2.53 -8.60
CA SER A 116 -13.59 -2.49 -7.43
C SER A 116 -12.17 -2.11 -7.86
N PHE A 117 -11.37 -1.65 -6.90
CA PHE A 117 -9.94 -1.42 -7.16
C PHE A 117 -9.20 -2.74 -7.39
N TYR A 118 -9.61 -3.82 -6.71
CA TYR A 118 -9.08 -5.14 -6.96
C TYR A 118 -9.29 -5.59 -8.42
N ASN A 119 -10.47 -5.39 -8.99
CA ASN A 119 -10.74 -5.70 -10.40
C ASN A 119 -9.88 -4.87 -11.36
N TYR A 120 -9.63 -3.60 -11.01
CA TYR A 120 -8.71 -2.74 -11.76
C TYR A 120 -7.30 -3.33 -11.76
N ILE A 121 -6.78 -3.74 -10.60
CA ILE A 121 -5.48 -4.42 -10.52
C ILE A 121 -5.46 -5.66 -11.41
N LEU A 122 -6.47 -6.53 -11.30
CA LEU A 122 -6.55 -7.75 -12.07
C LEU A 122 -6.63 -7.52 -13.59
N SER A 123 -7.08 -6.34 -14.04
CA SER A 123 -7.17 -6.04 -15.47
C SER A 123 -5.80 -6.01 -16.18
N PHE A 124 -4.70 -5.88 -15.43
CA PHE A 124 -3.33 -5.91 -15.94
C PHE A 124 -2.71 -7.32 -15.99
N PHE A 125 -3.40 -8.32 -15.42
CA PHE A 125 -2.88 -9.68 -15.31
C PHE A 125 -3.49 -10.62 -16.36
N PRO A 126 -2.71 -11.60 -16.86
CA PRO A 126 -3.25 -12.65 -17.74
C PRO A 126 -4.45 -13.34 -17.08
N ASP A 127 -5.47 -13.60 -17.87
CA ASP A 127 -6.71 -14.25 -17.42
C ASP A 127 -7.39 -13.58 -16.21
N LYS A 128 -7.00 -12.34 -15.88
CA LYS A 128 -7.46 -11.60 -14.68
C LYS A 128 -7.25 -12.40 -13.38
N LYS A 129 -6.11 -13.06 -13.26
CA LYS A 129 -5.76 -13.87 -12.10
C LYS A 129 -4.41 -13.46 -11.52
N PRO A 130 -4.24 -13.53 -10.19
CA PRO A 130 -2.94 -13.29 -9.56
C PRO A 130 -1.88 -14.29 -10.05
N ILE A 131 -0.66 -13.79 -10.24
CA ILE A 131 0.51 -14.62 -10.54
C ILE A 131 1.14 -15.05 -9.22
N ILE A 132 1.27 -16.36 -9.01
CA ILE A 132 1.92 -16.91 -7.82
C ILE A 132 3.36 -17.27 -8.18
N ASN A 133 4.30 -16.48 -7.67
CA ASN A 133 5.73 -16.71 -7.86
C ASN A 133 6.28 -17.62 -6.73
N LYS A 134 7.32 -18.41 -7.07
CA LYS A 134 8.03 -19.28 -6.12
C LYS A 134 9.53 -19.07 -6.25
N PHE A 135 10.00 -17.89 -5.85
CA PHE A 135 11.42 -17.56 -5.86
C PHE A 135 12.16 -18.31 -4.75
N LYS A 136 13.37 -18.79 -5.06
CA LYS A 136 14.24 -19.50 -4.12
C LYS A 136 15.20 -18.57 -3.39
N SER A 137 15.42 -17.38 -3.94
CA SER A 137 16.32 -16.37 -3.37
C SER A 137 15.82 -14.96 -3.69
N LEU A 138 16.26 -13.97 -2.91
CA LEU A 138 15.95 -12.56 -3.16
C LEU A 138 16.48 -12.06 -4.51
N SER A 139 17.57 -12.62 -4.99
CA SER A 139 18.18 -12.25 -6.28
C SER A 139 17.33 -12.67 -7.50
N GLU A 140 16.40 -13.60 -7.31
CA GLU A 140 15.49 -14.02 -8.38
C GLU A 140 14.25 -13.12 -8.49
N ILE A 141 13.99 -12.29 -7.48
CA ILE A 141 12.82 -11.39 -7.48
C ILE A 141 13.12 -10.22 -8.42
N PRO A 142 12.38 -10.07 -9.52
CA PRO A 142 12.57 -8.95 -10.43
C PRO A 142 12.19 -7.62 -9.76
N VAL A 143 12.82 -6.53 -10.15
CA VAL A 143 12.52 -5.18 -9.66
C VAL A 143 11.11 -4.73 -10.10
N SER A 144 10.70 -5.13 -11.30
CA SER A 144 9.35 -4.91 -11.83
C SER A 144 8.91 -6.10 -12.70
N SER A 145 7.63 -6.13 -13.05
CA SER A 145 7.08 -7.07 -14.03
C SER A 145 6.33 -6.29 -15.11
N PRO A 146 6.05 -6.91 -16.29
CA PRO A 146 5.26 -6.28 -17.34
C PRO A 146 3.90 -5.76 -16.82
N GLU A 147 3.26 -6.50 -15.92
CA GLU A 147 1.99 -6.14 -15.30
C GLU A 147 2.12 -4.93 -14.39
N SER A 148 3.15 -4.89 -13.54
CA SER A 148 3.41 -3.76 -12.64
C SER A 148 3.78 -2.49 -13.43
N ASP A 149 4.54 -2.63 -14.51
CA ASP A 149 4.91 -1.52 -15.38
C ASP A 149 3.69 -0.96 -16.13
N ALA A 150 2.82 -1.84 -16.64
CA ALA A 150 1.58 -1.45 -17.29
C ALA A 150 0.64 -0.72 -16.33
N MET A 151 0.45 -1.23 -15.11
CA MET A 151 -0.36 -0.61 -14.08
C MET A 151 0.22 0.74 -13.66
N SER A 152 1.52 0.83 -13.40
CA SER A 152 2.20 2.09 -13.06
C SER A 152 2.02 3.15 -14.16
N LYS A 153 2.11 2.75 -15.43
CA LYS A 153 1.92 3.63 -16.58
C LYS A 153 0.48 4.14 -16.69
N ASP A 154 -0.50 3.28 -16.44
CA ASP A 154 -1.92 3.65 -16.45
C ASP A 154 -2.26 4.58 -15.28
N MET A 155 -1.83 4.25 -14.06
CA MET A 155 -2.04 5.08 -12.87
C MET A 155 -1.44 6.50 -13.02
N LYS A 156 -0.32 6.65 -13.72
CA LYS A 156 0.27 7.98 -13.99
C LYS A 156 -0.51 8.83 -14.99
N LYS A 157 -1.39 8.23 -15.76
CA LYS A 157 -2.23 8.96 -16.75
C LYS A 157 -3.57 9.39 -16.15
N ARG A 158 -3.99 8.75 -15.09
CA ARG A 158 -5.24 9.07 -14.39
C ARG A 158 -5.04 10.20 -13.40
#